data_9fe528d649b6ae720f1903a41fe34d75
#
_entry.id   9fe528d649b6ae720f1903a41fe34d75
#
_cell.length_a   1.000
_cell.length_b   1.000
_cell.length_c   1.000
_cell.angle_alpha   90.00
_cell.angle_beta   90.00
_cell.angle_gamma   90.00
#
_symmetry.space_group_name_H-M   'P 1'
#
loop_
_entity.id
_entity.type
_entity.pdbx_description
1 polymer ?
#
loop_
_entity_poly.entity_id
_entity_poly.type
_entity_poly.pdbx_seq_one_letter_code
_entity_poly.pdbx_strand_id
1 'polypeptide(L)'
;MSLIGTIQQSAGALQAAQVGLQVIGNNIANANTPGYIRQQLEQASASAVRDGGLIKGLGVRTTGIVQTVDKALAERMYGAKSALDGAEALQQAYSQLEEVTTDLDNSGLSQQL
;
A
#
# COMPACT_ATOMS: atom_id res chain seq x y z
N MET A 1 33.87 15.40 -21.14
CA MET A 1 32.43 15.49 -20.87
C MET A 1 31.89 16.76 -21.50
N SER A 2 30.79 16.67 -22.24
CA SER A 2 30.14 17.86 -22.76
C SER A 2 29.44 18.56 -21.60
N LEU A 3 29.46 19.90 -21.57
CA LEU A 3 28.77 20.71 -20.55
C LEU A 3 27.28 20.35 -20.46
N ILE A 4 26.66 20.02 -21.58
CA ILE A 4 25.30 19.58 -21.70
C ILE A 4 25.04 18.26 -20.93
N GLY A 5 25.97 17.31 -20.99
CA GLY A 5 25.88 16.05 -20.27
C GLY A 5 25.90 16.21 -18.75
N THR A 6 26.72 17.14 -18.24
CA THR A 6 26.80 17.48 -16.82
C THR A 6 25.51 18.16 -16.33
N ILE A 7 24.93 19.02 -17.16
CA ILE A 7 23.64 19.69 -16.87
C ILE A 7 22.52 18.64 -16.81
N GLN A 8 22.46 17.73 -17.78
CA GLN A 8 21.45 16.66 -17.78
C GLN A 8 21.57 15.72 -16.57
N GLN A 9 22.80 15.38 -16.20
CA GLN A 9 23.05 14.58 -14.99
C GLN A 9 22.59 15.28 -13.72
N SER A 10 22.89 16.58 -13.60
CA SER A 10 22.44 17.38 -12.46
C SER A 10 20.94 17.55 -12.41
N ALA A 11 20.29 17.76 -13.57
CA ALA A 11 18.83 17.82 -13.67
C ALA A 11 18.16 16.50 -13.24
N GLY A 12 18.72 15.35 -13.67
CA GLY A 12 18.24 14.03 -13.25
C GLY A 12 18.38 13.80 -11.75
N ALA A 13 19.48 14.23 -11.14
CA ALA A 13 19.70 14.14 -9.70
C ALA A 13 18.71 15.03 -8.92
N LEU A 14 18.45 16.24 -9.39
CA LEU A 14 17.45 17.14 -8.80
C LEU A 14 16.05 16.57 -8.89
N GLN A 15 15.68 15.99 -10.02
CA GLN A 15 14.38 15.35 -10.19
C GLN A 15 14.21 14.16 -9.25
N ALA A 16 15.23 13.32 -9.09
CA ALA A 16 15.22 12.21 -8.15
C ALA A 16 15.09 12.70 -6.71
N ALA A 17 15.77 13.79 -6.35
CA ALA A 17 15.65 14.41 -5.04
C ALA A 17 14.23 14.98 -4.77
N GLN A 18 13.61 15.60 -5.77
CA GLN A 18 12.23 16.10 -5.66
C GLN A 18 11.24 14.96 -5.41
N VAL A 19 11.34 13.87 -6.17
CA VAL A 19 10.48 12.69 -5.94
C VAL A 19 10.72 12.10 -4.56
N GLY A 20 11.99 12.04 -4.12
CA GLY A 20 12.33 11.60 -2.76
C GLY A 20 11.67 12.45 -1.67
N LEU A 21 11.69 13.76 -1.82
CA LEU A 21 11.03 14.68 -0.89
C LEU A 21 9.51 14.52 -0.89
N GLN A 22 8.89 14.28 -2.04
CA GLN A 22 7.46 14.00 -2.13
C GLN A 22 7.08 12.72 -1.39
N VAL A 23 7.87 11.64 -1.56
CA VAL A 23 7.66 10.37 -0.86
C VAL A 23 7.79 10.54 0.65
N ILE A 24 8.82 11.25 1.10
CA ILE A 24 9.02 11.56 2.53
C ILE A 24 7.86 12.40 3.07
N GLY A 25 7.45 13.43 2.34
CA GLY A 25 6.32 14.29 2.71
C GLY A 25 5.02 13.50 2.86
N ASN A 26 4.72 12.60 1.91
CA ASN A 26 3.56 11.73 1.99
C ASN A 26 3.64 10.77 3.19
N ASN A 27 4.80 10.20 3.46
CA ASN A 27 5.00 9.33 4.61
C ASN A 27 4.78 10.07 5.94
N ILE A 28 5.28 11.30 6.04
CA ILE A 28 5.10 12.14 7.24
C ILE A 28 3.63 12.56 7.38
N ALA A 29 3.01 13.04 6.32
CA ALA A 29 1.61 13.46 6.34
C ALA A 29 0.65 12.34 6.75
N ASN A 30 0.96 11.12 6.39
CA ASN A 30 0.14 9.95 6.67
C ASN A 30 0.68 9.08 7.82
N ALA A 31 1.64 9.55 8.61
CA ALA A 31 2.24 8.77 9.69
C ALA A 31 1.21 8.27 10.72
N ASN A 32 0.13 9.01 10.93
CA ASN A 32 -0.97 8.68 11.84
C ASN A 32 -2.24 8.21 11.11
N THR A 33 -2.18 7.98 9.80
CA THR A 33 -3.33 7.50 9.01
C THR A 33 -3.43 5.98 9.13
N PRO A 34 -4.53 5.42 9.67
CA PRO A 34 -4.70 3.98 9.76
C PRO A 34 -4.70 3.35 8.36
N GLY A 35 -3.98 2.25 8.21
CA GLY A 35 -3.90 1.52 6.94
C GLY A 35 -2.93 2.11 5.90
N TYR A 36 -2.26 3.21 6.22
CA TYR A 36 -1.23 3.75 5.32
C TYR A 36 0.03 2.88 5.35
N ILE A 37 0.51 2.52 4.16
CA ILE A 37 1.74 1.75 3.99
C ILE A 37 2.84 2.69 3.54
N ARG A 38 3.92 2.74 4.32
CA ARG A 38 5.10 3.56 4.04
C ARG A 38 5.66 3.29 2.66
N GLN A 39 5.94 4.34 1.92
CA GLN A 39 6.54 4.30 0.60
C GLN A 39 8.05 4.57 0.65
N GLN A 40 8.77 3.95 -0.26
CA GLN A 40 10.20 4.18 -0.49
C GLN A 40 10.45 4.46 -1.96
N LEU A 41 11.40 5.35 -2.22
CA LEU A 41 11.88 5.61 -3.57
C LEU A 41 12.95 4.58 -3.94
N GLU A 42 12.75 3.86 -5.03
CA GLU A 42 13.78 3.03 -5.63
C GLU A 42 14.58 3.83 -6.67
N GLN A 43 15.89 3.77 -6.52
CA GLN A 43 16.84 4.42 -7.41
C GLN A 43 17.87 3.43 -7.89
N ALA A 44 18.28 3.58 -9.15
CA ALA A 44 19.36 2.83 -9.74
C ALA A 44 20.37 3.80 -10.36
N SER A 45 21.62 3.38 -10.43
CA SER A 45 22.63 4.13 -11.21
C SER A 45 22.21 4.15 -12.68
N ALA A 46 22.31 5.30 -13.33
CA ALA A 46 22.13 5.37 -14.77
C ALA A 46 23.28 4.60 -15.46
N SER A 47 22.98 4.06 -16.65
CA SER A 47 23.96 3.26 -17.40
C SER A 47 25.28 4.01 -17.56
N ALA A 48 26.38 3.37 -17.20
CA ALA A 48 27.68 3.94 -17.37
C ALA A 48 28.12 3.86 -18.86
N VAL A 49 28.75 4.93 -19.35
CA VAL A 49 29.30 4.96 -20.68
C VAL A 49 30.83 4.82 -20.60
N ARG A 50 31.38 3.96 -21.43
CA ARG A 50 32.83 3.80 -21.57
C ARG A 50 33.32 4.81 -22.60
N ASP A 51 34.21 5.69 -22.17
CA ASP A 51 34.82 6.70 -23.01
C ASP A 51 36.37 6.68 -22.79
N GLY A 52 37.13 6.29 -23.79
CA GLY A 52 38.58 6.28 -23.74
C GLY A 52 39.21 5.42 -22.64
N GLY A 53 38.60 4.27 -22.29
CA GLY A 53 39.07 3.39 -21.20
C GLY A 53 38.62 3.74 -19.82
N LEU A 54 37.96 4.87 -19.61
CA LEU A 54 37.30 5.28 -18.35
C LEU A 54 35.81 4.97 -18.38
N ILE A 55 35.34 4.45 -17.28
CA ILE A 55 33.89 4.24 -17.04
C ILE A 55 33.35 5.50 -16.38
N LYS A 56 32.48 6.23 -17.10
CA LYS A 56 31.81 7.42 -16.59
C LYS A 56 30.39 7.07 -16.18
N GLY A 57 30.05 7.29 -14.90
CA GLY A 57 28.67 7.20 -14.42
C GLY A 57 27.83 8.34 -14.95
N LEU A 58 26.57 8.06 -15.35
CA LEU A 58 25.62 9.06 -15.84
C LEU A 58 24.63 9.53 -14.76
N GLY A 59 24.96 9.33 -13.49
CA GLY A 59 24.16 9.78 -12.37
C GLY A 59 23.17 8.73 -11.89
N VAL A 60 22.04 9.19 -11.35
CA VAL A 60 20.99 8.38 -10.74
C VAL A 60 19.70 8.46 -11.55
N ARG A 61 18.98 7.36 -11.61
CA ARG A 61 17.66 7.26 -12.23
C ARG A 61 16.68 6.69 -11.20
N THR A 62 15.53 7.32 -11.07
CA THR A 62 14.41 6.77 -10.31
C THR A 62 13.78 5.62 -11.08
N THR A 63 13.68 4.46 -10.47
CA THR A 63 13.07 3.24 -11.04
C THR A 63 11.60 3.11 -10.66
N GLY A 64 11.23 3.57 -9.46
CA GLY A 64 9.86 3.49 -9.02
C GLY A 64 9.68 3.94 -7.58
N ILE A 65 8.43 3.94 -7.15
CA ILE A 65 8.05 4.09 -5.75
C ILE A 65 7.43 2.77 -5.32
N VAL A 66 7.98 2.17 -4.27
CA VAL A 66 7.52 0.89 -3.74
C VAL A 66 6.98 1.05 -2.33
N GLN A 67 6.02 0.21 -1.97
CA GLN A 67 5.48 0.15 -0.62
C GLN A 67 6.29 -0.85 0.20
N THR A 68 6.68 -0.44 1.40
CA THR A 68 7.36 -1.34 2.35
C THR A 68 6.30 -2.17 3.06
N VAL A 69 5.95 -3.32 2.52
CA VAL A 69 4.96 -4.24 3.09
C VAL A 69 5.67 -5.37 3.82
N ASP A 70 5.36 -5.54 5.10
CA ASP A 70 5.63 -6.80 5.79
C ASP A 70 4.57 -7.82 5.37
N LYS A 71 4.94 -8.73 4.47
CA LYS A 71 4.04 -9.74 3.92
C LYS A 71 3.43 -10.62 5.00
N ALA A 72 4.22 -11.00 6.00
CA ALA A 72 3.74 -11.84 7.09
C ALA A 72 2.69 -11.13 7.94
N LEU A 73 2.87 -9.84 8.21
CA LEU A 73 1.90 -9.02 8.92
C LEU A 73 0.63 -8.80 8.08
N ALA A 74 0.79 -8.53 6.79
CA ALA A 74 -0.33 -8.37 5.87
C ALA A 74 -1.20 -9.64 5.80
N GLU A 75 -0.59 -10.82 5.67
CA GLU A 75 -1.31 -12.09 5.67
C GLU A 75 -2.08 -12.33 6.98
N ARG A 76 -1.48 -12.00 8.13
CA ARG A 76 -2.17 -12.09 9.43
C ARG A 76 -3.33 -11.12 9.53
N MET A 77 -3.17 -9.89 9.03
CA MET A 77 -4.27 -8.91 9.01
C MET A 77 -5.42 -9.37 8.12
N TYR A 78 -5.13 -9.88 6.92
CA TYR A 78 -6.16 -10.44 6.04
C TYR A 78 -6.87 -11.64 6.65
N GLY A 79 -6.12 -12.54 7.31
CA GLY A 79 -6.69 -13.68 8.03
C GLY A 79 -7.60 -13.25 9.17
N ALA A 80 -7.18 -12.29 10.00
CA ALA A 80 -7.96 -11.75 11.09
C ALA A 80 -9.23 -11.04 10.60
N LYS A 81 -9.11 -10.24 9.53
CA LYS A 81 -10.27 -9.57 8.92
C LYS A 81 -11.26 -10.57 8.35
N SER A 82 -10.80 -11.58 7.65
CA SER A 82 -11.66 -12.66 7.12
C SER A 82 -12.39 -13.41 8.23
N ALA A 83 -11.73 -13.68 9.35
CA ALA A 83 -12.35 -14.33 10.51
C ALA A 83 -13.43 -13.43 11.14
N LEU A 84 -13.16 -12.11 11.24
CA LEU A 84 -14.13 -11.13 11.74
C LEU A 84 -15.35 -11.04 10.83
N ASP A 85 -15.15 -10.87 9.53
CA ASP A 85 -16.22 -10.77 8.54
C ASP A 85 -17.07 -12.06 8.52
N GLY A 86 -16.44 -13.23 8.69
CA GLY A 86 -17.12 -14.52 8.85
C GLY A 86 -17.98 -14.60 10.13
N ALA A 87 -17.47 -14.11 11.26
CA ALA A 87 -18.20 -14.06 12.52
C ALA A 87 -19.39 -13.08 12.44
N GLU A 88 -19.21 -11.93 11.81
CA GLU A 88 -20.31 -10.96 11.60
C GLU A 88 -21.41 -11.53 10.70
N ALA A 89 -21.04 -12.23 9.61
CA ALA A 89 -22.00 -12.90 8.74
C ALA A 89 -22.80 -13.98 9.48
N LEU A 90 -22.13 -14.74 10.35
CA LEU A 90 -22.78 -15.75 11.19
C LEU A 90 -23.75 -15.12 12.19
N GLN A 91 -23.34 -14.01 12.82
CA GLN A 91 -24.19 -13.26 13.74
C GLN A 91 -25.43 -12.72 13.03
N GLN A 92 -25.30 -12.18 11.83
CA GLN A 92 -26.44 -11.73 11.03
C GLN A 92 -27.39 -12.88 10.69
N ALA A 93 -26.86 -14.05 10.32
CA ALA A 93 -27.67 -15.23 10.03
C ALA A 93 -28.45 -15.71 11.27
N TYR A 94 -27.81 -15.72 12.44
CA TYR A 94 -28.48 -16.05 13.68
C TYR A 94 -29.56 -15.02 14.08
N SER A 95 -29.30 -13.74 13.89
CA SER A 95 -30.29 -12.69 14.14
C SER A 95 -31.51 -12.82 13.24
N GLN A 96 -31.33 -13.18 11.97
CA GLN A 96 -32.43 -13.45 11.04
C GLN A 96 -33.23 -14.70 11.44
N LEU A 97 -32.54 -15.75 11.89
CA LEU A 97 -33.20 -16.95 12.40
C LEU A 97 -34.02 -16.64 13.66
N GLU A 98 -33.50 -15.83 14.57
CA GLU A 98 -34.20 -15.41 15.81
C GLU A 98 -35.42 -14.59 15.47
N GLU A 99 -35.35 -13.67 14.51
CA GLU A 99 -36.46 -12.89 14.02
C GLU A 99 -37.57 -13.79 13.46
N VAL A 100 -37.25 -14.75 12.62
CA VAL A 100 -38.19 -15.71 12.03
C VAL A 100 -38.81 -16.60 13.10
N THR A 101 -38.05 -17.08 14.08
CA THR A 101 -38.58 -17.91 15.18
C THR A 101 -39.50 -17.11 16.11
N THR A 102 -39.14 -15.85 16.38
CA THR A 102 -39.99 -14.95 17.20
C THR A 102 -41.32 -14.61 16.50
N ASP A 103 -41.27 -14.44 15.17
CA ASP A 103 -42.44 -14.17 14.35
C ASP A 103 -43.37 -15.39 14.27
N LEU A 104 -42.79 -16.59 14.17
CA LEU A 104 -43.53 -17.86 14.23
C LEU A 104 -44.20 -18.11 15.61
N ASP A 105 -43.53 -17.76 16.69
CA ASP A 105 -44.03 -17.90 18.06
C ASP A 105 -45.15 -16.90 18.34
N ASN A 106 -45.07 -15.71 17.78
CA ASN A 106 -46.02 -14.61 17.98
C ASN A 106 -47.25 -14.68 17.06
N SER A 107 -47.12 -15.29 15.87
CA SER A 107 -48.18 -15.31 14.85
C SER A 107 -48.86 -16.66 14.64
N GLY A 108 -48.28 -17.75 15.10
CA GLY A 108 -48.65 -19.07 14.60
C GLY A 108 -49.27 -20.05 15.57
N LEU A 109 -48.98 -20.04 16.85
CA LEU A 109 -49.33 -21.13 17.75
C LEU A 109 -50.26 -20.75 18.90
N SER A 110 -50.28 -19.50 19.34
CA SER A 110 -51.13 -19.06 20.44
C SER A 110 -52.54 -18.68 20.02
N GLN A 111 -52.83 -18.49 18.74
CA GLN A 111 -54.16 -18.17 18.23
C GLN A 111 -54.95 -19.36 17.69
N GLN A 112 -54.39 -20.55 17.62
CA GLN A 112 -55.08 -21.76 17.16
C GLN A 112 -55.34 -22.77 18.28
N LEU A 113 -55.00 -22.44 19.47
CA LEU A 113 -55.37 -23.20 20.67
C LEU A 113 -56.38 -22.41 21.51
#